data_7e10ec994a203b84afacbed2281a9b1b
#
_entry.id   7e10ec994a203b84afacbed2281a9b1b
#
_cell.length_a   1.000
_cell.length_b   1.000
_cell.length_c   1.000
_cell.angle_alpha   90.00
_cell.angle_beta   90.00
_cell.angle_gamma   90.00
#
_symmetry.space_group_name_H-M   'P 1'
#
loop_
_entity.id
_entity.type
_entity.pdbx_description
1 polymer ?
#
loop_
_entity_poly.entity_id
_entity_poly.type
_entity_poly.pdbx_seq_one_letter_code
_entity_poly.pdbx_strand_id
1 'polypeptide(L)' 'MTSEYCLIAIRKDPSDLSMIPMSYRNHEICKIALNHSAKNYQYIPEHLKTTADILAIVEYYKGNNVTIEGLNKAEVY' A
#
# COMPACT_ATOMS: atom_id res chain seq x y z
N MET A 1 -19.93 -1.83 -5.76
CA MET A 1 -18.56 -2.38 -5.73
C MET A 1 -18.38 -3.24 -4.50
N THR A 2 -17.82 -4.42 -4.64
CA THR A 2 -17.61 -5.36 -3.53
C THR A 2 -16.11 -5.49 -3.24
N SER A 3 -15.77 -6.04 -2.07
CA SER A 3 -14.35 -6.30 -1.72
C SER A 3 -13.72 -7.24 -2.74
N GLU A 4 -14.46 -8.23 -3.20
CA GLU A 4 -13.98 -9.18 -4.20
C GLU A 4 -13.68 -8.49 -5.52
N TYR A 5 -14.56 -7.60 -5.94
CA TYR A 5 -14.34 -6.82 -7.16
C TYR A 5 -13.07 -5.96 -7.03
N CYS A 6 -12.90 -5.32 -5.89
CA CYS A 6 -11.72 -4.49 -5.65
C CYS A 6 -10.45 -5.34 -5.69
N LEU A 7 -10.47 -6.54 -5.14
CA LEU A 7 -9.33 -7.44 -5.17
C LEU A 7 -8.97 -7.84 -6.60
N ILE A 8 -9.97 -8.15 -7.41
CA ILE A 8 -9.75 -8.46 -8.82
C ILE A 8 -9.16 -7.26 -9.55
N ALA A 9 -9.71 -6.08 -9.31
CA ALA A 9 -9.26 -4.85 -9.95
C ALA A 9 -7.80 -4.54 -9.60
N ILE A 10 -7.42 -4.68 -8.34
CA ILE A 10 -6.06 -4.38 -7.91
C ILE A 10 -5.05 -5.41 -8.42
N ARG A 11 -5.46 -6.65 -8.57
CA ARG A 11 -4.60 -7.68 -9.15
C ARG A 11 -4.35 -7.43 -10.62
N LYS A 12 -5.34 -6.88 -11.29
CA LYS A 12 -5.25 -6.56 -12.71
C LYS A 12 -4.43 -5.30 -12.95
N ASP A 13 -4.60 -4.30 -12.09
CA ASP A 13 -3.87 -3.04 -12.18
C ASP A 13 -3.47 -2.54 -10.80
N PRO A 14 -2.41 -3.09 -10.21
CA PRO A 14 -1.99 -2.75 -8.85
C PRO A 14 -1.31 -1.38 -8.73
N SER A 15 -1.11 -0.70 -9.83
CA SER A 15 -0.41 0.58 -9.80
C SER A 15 -1.25 1.73 -9.25
N ASP A 16 -2.56 1.53 -9.10
CA ASP A 16 -3.46 2.63 -8.77
C ASP A 16 -4.43 2.30 -7.62
N LEU A 17 -3.85 2.25 -6.41
CA LEU A 17 -4.63 2.01 -5.21
C LEU A 17 -5.65 3.13 -4.96
N SER A 18 -5.38 4.33 -5.46
CA SER A 18 -6.28 5.47 -5.27
C SER A 18 -7.65 5.28 -5.92
N MET A 19 -7.76 4.39 -6.89
CA MET A 19 -9.04 4.06 -7.53
C MET A 19 -9.95 3.21 -6.64
N ILE A 20 -9.39 2.54 -5.64
CA ILE A 20 -10.18 1.71 -4.73
C ILE A 20 -10.77 2.61 -3.65
N PRO A 21 -12.10 2.56 -3.40
CA PRO A 21 -12.68 3.35 -2.31
C PRO A 21 -12.01 3.04 -0.98
N MET A 22 -11.80 4.05 -0.15
CA MET A 22 -11.08 3.91 1.12
C MET A 22 -11.63 2.78 1.99
N SER A 23 -12.96 2.63 2.02
CA SER A 23 -13.60 1.58 2.82
C SER A 23 -13.30 0.16 2.34
N TYR A 24 -12.84 0.01 1.10
CA TYR A 24 -12.49 -1.28 0.52
C TYR A 24 -10.99 -1.53 0.48
N ARG A 25 -10.18 -0.56 0.89
CA ARG A 25 -8.72 -0.74 0.94
C ARG A 25 -8.34 -1.56 2.17
N ASN A 26 -8.58 -2.87 2.09
CA ASN A 26 -8.24 -3.77 3.17
C ASN A 26 -6.76 -4.14 3.13
N HIS A 27 -6.31 -4.91 4.12
CA HIS A 27 -4.90 -5.28 4.27
C HIS A 27 -4.36 -5.99 3.02
N GLU A 28 -5.11 -6.94 2.48
CA GLU A 28 -4.68 -7.72 1.31
C GLU A 28 -4.51 -6.84 0.08
N ILE A 29 -5.49 -5.97 -0.19
CA ILE A 29 -5.45 -5.06 -1.33
C ILE A 29 -4.27 -4.09 -1.20
N CYS A 30 -4.08 -3.52 -0.02
CA CYS A 30 -2.97 -2.60 0.21
C CYS A 30 -1.62 -3.29 0.05
N LYS A 31 -1.51 -4.52 0.51
CA LYS A 31 -0.28 -5.31 0.40
C LYS A 31 0.08 -5.56 -1.07
N ILE A 32 -0.90 -5.96 -1.88
CA ILE A 32 -0.70 -6.18 -3.31
C ILE A 32 -0.23 -4.89 -4.00
N ALA A 33 -0.92 -3.79 -3.73
CA ALA A 33 -0.61 -2.50 -4.35
C ALA A 33 0.78 -2.00 -3.93
N LEU A 34 1.12 -2.11 -2.66
CA LEU A 34 2.41 -1.64 -2.17
C LEU A 34 3.56 -2.48 -2.71
N ASN A 35 3.37 -3.79 -2.83
CA ASN A 35 4.38 -4.68 -3.41
C ASN A 35 4.66 -4.32 -4.87
N HIS A 36 3.67 -3.79 -5.56
CA HIS A 36 3.84 -3.38 -6.95
C HIS A 36 4.53 -2.02 -7.07
N SER A 37 4.15 -1.07 -6.24
CA SER A 37 4.67 0.30 -6.32
C SER A 37 4.69 0.97 -4.95
N ALA A 38 5.85 1.54 -4.61
CA ALA A 38 6.01 2.30 -3.37
C ALA A 38 5.12 3.53 -3.30
N LYS A 39 4.69 4.05 -4.44
CA LYS A 39 3.77 5.20 -4.51
C LYS A 39 2.44 4.92 -3.83
N ASN A 40 2.03 3.68 -3.79
CA ASN A 40 0.74 3.31 -3.20
C ASN A 40 0.71 3.44 -1.69
N TYR A 41 1.87 3.59 -1.04
CA TYR A 41 1.92 3.77 0.41
C TYR A 41 1.06 4.94 0.88
N GLN A 42 1.06 6.05 0.13
CA GLN A 42 0.29 7.24 0.49
C GLN A 42 -1.22 7.01 0.49
N TYR A 43 -1.68 5.98 -0.21
CA TYR A 43 -3.10 5.67 -0.31
C TYR A 43 -3.56 4.60 0.69
N ILE A 44 -2.65 4.06 1.48
CA ILE A 44 -2.97 3.04 2.49
C ILE A 44 -3.62 3.72 3.70
N PRO A 45 -4.75 3.19 4.22
CA PRO A 45 -5.34 3.72 5.45
C PRO A 45 -4.35 3.69 6.61
N GLU A 46 -4.37 4.73 7.43
CA GLU A 46 -3.40 4.88 8.53
C GLU A 46 -3.34 3.66 9.45
N HIS A 47 -4.51 3.08 9.77
CA HIS A 47 -4.56 1.93 10.67
C HIS A 47 -3.90 0.68 10.08
N LEU A 48 -3.73 0.62 8.77
CA LEU A 48 -3.06 -0.50 8.11
C LEU A 48 -1.57 -0.28 7.94
N LYS A 49 -1.10 0.96 7.99
CA LYS A 49 0.32 1.28 7.82
C LYS A 49 1.20 0.69 8.91
N THR A 50 0.63 0.36 10.06
CA THR A 50 1.37 -0.19 11.20
C THR A 50 1.32 -1.72 11.28
N THR A 51 0.66 -2.38 10.33
CA THR A 51 0.62 -3.84 10.30
C THR A 51 2.00 -4.40 9.94
N ALA A 52 2.31 -5.58 10.47
CA ALA A 52 3.62 -6.20 10.27
C ALA A 52 3.95 -6.40 8.79
N ASP A 53 2.97 -6.83 8.00
CA ASP A 53 3.20 -7.08 6.56
C ASP A 53 3.52 -5.80 5.81
N ILE A 54 2.80 -4.72 6.10
CA ILE A 54 3.05 -3.43 5.46
C ILE A 54 4.42 -2.88 5.90
N LEU A 55 4.73 -2.98 7.19
CA LEU A 55 6.03 -2.54 7.70
C LEU A 55 7.19 -3.32 7.08
N ALA A 56 7.00 -4.63 6.85
CA ALA A 56 8.02 -5.45 6.22
C ALA A 56 8.31 -4.98 4.79
N ILE A 57 7.27 -4.63 4.04
CA ILE A 57 7.42 -4.12 2.68
C ILE A 57 8.13 -2.75 2.70
N VAL A 58 7.77 -1.89 3.63
CA VAL A 58 8.40 -0.58 3.79
C VAL A 58 9.89 -0.74 4.10
N GLU A 59 10.24 -1.64 5.01
CA GLU A 59 11.64 -1.90 5.34
C GLU A 59 12.43 -2.44 4.14
N TYR A 60 11.80 -3.29 3.35
CA TYR A 60 12.41 -3.80 2.12
C TYR A 60 12.74 -2.64 1.17
N TYR A 61 11.79 -1.72 0.96
CA TYR A 61 12.01 -0.58 0.09
C TYR A 61 13.10 0.34 0.63
N LYS A 62 13.11 0.60 1.93
CA LYS A 62 14.15 1.42 2.56
C LYS A 62 15.54 0.81 2.36
N GLY A 63 15.65 -0.50 2.52
CA GLY A 63 16.91 -1.21 2.36
C GLY A 63 17.43 -1.19 0.93
N ASN A 64 16.55 -0.95 -0.04
CA ASN A 64 16.91 -0.85 -1.46
C ASN A 64 16.94 0.58 -1.98
N ASN A 65 16.88 1.56 -1.10
CA ASN A 65 16.92 2.99 -1.43
C ASN A 65 15.76 3.43 -2.33
N VAL A 66 14.61 2.77 -2.19
CA VAL A 66 13.41 3.15 -2.93
C VAL A 66 12.69 4.26 -2.20
N THR A 67 12.34 5.33 -2.93
CA THR A 67 11.58 6.43 -2.37
C THR A 67 10.13 5.98 -2.15
N ILE A 68 9.61 6.22 -0.95
CA ILE A 68 8.23 5.86 -0.59
C ILE A 68 7.40 7.12 -0.48
N GLU A 69 6.47 7.29 -1.43
CA GLU A 69 5.55 8.42 -1.43
C GLU A 69 4.63 8.37 -0.20
N GLY A 70 4.52 9.50 0.47
CA GLY A 70 3.64 9.60 1.63
C GLY A 70 4.21 9.12 2.94
N LEU A 71 5.46 8.64 2.94
CA LEU A 71 6.12 8.26 4.18
C LEU A 71 6.47 9.52 4.98
N ASN A 72 6.08 9.54 6.26
CA ASN A 72 6.39 10.65 7.13
C ASN A 72 7.91 10.76 7.32
N LYS A 73 8.45 11.97 7.19
CA LYS A 73 9.90 12.19 7.35
C LYS A 73 10.41 11.73 8.71
N ALA A 74 9.61 11.84 9.75
CA ALA A 74 9.97 11.37 11.07
C ALA A 74 10.18 9.86 11.13
N GLU A 75 9.59 9.11 10.21
CA GLU A 75 9.71 7.66 10.14
C GLU A 75 10.95 7.21 9.37
N VAL A 76 11.65 8.15 8.74
CA VAL A 76 12.85 7.85 7.96
C VAL A 76 14.09 7.74 8.83
N TYR A 77 14.00 8.28 10.02
CA TYR A 77 15.15 8.33 10.96
C TYR A 77 15.13 7.27 12.02
#